data_6ad6298024da869abeaf7389046f4d98
#
_entry.id   6ad6298024da869abeaf7389046f4d98
#
_cell.length_a   1.000
_cell.length_b   1.000
_cell.length_c   1.000
_cell.angle_alpha   90.00
_cell.angle_beta   90.00
_cell.angle_gamma   90.00
#
_symmetry.space_group_name_H-M   'P 1'
#
loop_
_entity.id
_entity.type
_entity.pdbx_description
1 polymer ?
#
loop_
_entity_poly.entity_id
_entity_poly.type
_entity_poly.pdbx_seq_one_letter_code
_entity_poly.pdbx_strand_id
1 'polypeptide(L)'
;MTTARPQAPELQVQRWFNAAAPMTLQALRGKVVVVHAFQMLCPGCVQHSIPQARKMHEIAKGSDLVTLGLHTVFEHHAAMTPVSLEAFLHEYRLTFPVGVDQPGEGHPIPKTMAAYGMRGTPTTIVIDREGRIAQHAFGQTDDLALGLFLGQLLRS
;
A
#
# COMPACT_ATOMS: atom_id res chain seq x y z
N MET A 1 26.58 1.05 -14.76
CA MET A 1 26.25 0.22 -13.56
C MET A 1 24.87 0.59 -13.07
N THR A 2 23.99 -0.36 -13.03
CA THR A 2 22.67 -0.18 -12.42
C THR A 2 22.81 -0.25 -10.90
N THR A 3 22.33 0.79 -10.23
CA THR A 3 22.26 0.79 -8.77
C THR A 3 21.23 -0.27 -8.35
N ALA A 4 21.61 -1.17 -7.46
CA ALA A 4 20.70 -2.19 -6.97
C ALA A 4 19.55 -1.51 -6.20
N ARG A 5 18.31 -1.95 -6.46
CA ARG A 5 17.15 -1.48 -5.72
C ARG A 5 17.25 -1.92 -4.27
N PRO A 6 16.86 -1.07 -3.31
CA PRO A 6 16.93 -1.45 -1.91
C PRO A 6 15.89 -2.50 -1.56
N GLN A 7 16.22 -3.36 -0.62
CA GLN A 7 15.29 -4.36 -0.10
C GLN A 7 14.14 -3.65 0.61
N ALA A 8 12.91 -4.01 0.30
CA ALA A 8 11.75 -3.45 0.96
C ALA A 8 11.66 -4.00 2.40
N PRO A 9 11.55 -3.12 3.42
CA PRO A 9 11.27 -3.58 4.78
C PRO A 9 9.96 -4.36 4.83
N GLU A 10 9.88 -5.38 5.68
CA GLU A 10 8.64 -6.11 5.86
C GLU A 10 7.55 -5.20 6.42
N LEU A 11 6.31 -5.44 6.04
CA LEU A 11 5.18 -4.67 6.53
C LEU A 11 4.91 -5.04 7.99
N GLN A 12 4.81 -4.02 8.85
CA GLN A 12 4.47 -4.20 10.25
C GLN A 12 3.01 -3.80 10.43
N VAL A 13 2.13 -4.80 10.41
CA VAL A 13 0.68 -4.62 10.36
C VAL A 13 0.04 -5.21 11.60
N GLN A 14 -0.80 -4.41 12.24
CA GLN A 14 -1.54 -4.78 13.44
C GLN A 14 -2.73 -5.70 13.13
N ARG A 15 -3.42 -5.45 12.02
CA ARG A 15 -4.63 -6.16 11.63
C ARG A 15 -4.82 -6.07 10.11
N TRP A 16 -5.31 -7.15 9.50
CA TRP A 16 -5.64 -7.19 8.08
C TRP A 16 -7.15 -7.25 7.86
N PHE A 17 -7.63 -6.53 6.84
CA PHE A 17 -8.98 -6.63 6.31
C PHE A 17 -8.91 -7.17 4.89
N ASN A 18 -9.96 -7.89 4.46
CA ASN A 18 -10.07 -8.45 3.11
C ASN A 18 -8.95 -9.43 2.76
N ALA A 19 -8.39 -10.07 3.76
CA ALA A 19 -7.35 -11.08 3.59
C ALA A 19 -7.67 -12.28 4.47
N ALA A 20 -7.52 -13.49 3.92
CA ALA A 20 -7.80 -14.73 4.66
C ALA A 20 -6.76 -15.01 5.75
N ALA A 21 -5.55 -14.49 5.58
CA ALA A 21 -4.44 -14.64 6.51
C ALA A 21 -3.55 -13.39 6.44
N PRO A 22 -2.71 -13.15 7.44
CA PRO A 22 -1.75 -12.05 7.38
C PRO A 22 -0.87 -12.16 6.13
N MET A 23 -0.65 -11.02 5.46
CA MET A 23 0.14 -10.97 4.23
C MET A 23 1.54 -10.44 4.54
N THR A 24 2.56 -11.12 4.03
CA THR A 24 3.95 -10.70 4.18
C THR A 24 4.59 -10.53 2.81
N LEU A 25 5.53 -9.62 2.71
CA LEU A 25 6.28 -9.44 1.47
C LEU A 25 7.10 -10.69 1.15
N GLN A 26 7.59 -11.39 2.17
CA GLN A 26 8.32 -12.63 1.97
C GLN A 26 7.44 -13.68 1.28
N ALA A 27 6.20 -13.83 1.70
CA ALA A 27 5.27 -14.78 1.07
C ALA A 27 4.86 -14.36 -0.33
N LEU A 28 5.01 -13.09 -0.68
CA LEU A 28 4.65 -12.55 -1.99
C LEU A 28 5.82 -12.47 -2.96
N ARG A 29 6.98 -13.06 -2.62
CA ARG A 29 8.12 -13.12 -3.55
C ARG A 29 7.69 -13.80 -4.84
N GLY A 30 8.19 -13.29 -5.96
CA GLY A 30 7.79 -13.73 -7.29
C GLY A 30 6.65 -12.91 -7.88
N LYS A 31 5.96 -12.13 -7.05
CA LYS A 31 4.88 -11.25 -7.48
C LYS A 31 5.34 -9.78 -7.41
N VAL A 32 4.75 -8.95 -8.25
CA VAL A 32 4.92 -7.48 -8.17
C VAL A 32 3.85 -6.97 -7.19
N VAL A 33 4.29 -6.23 -6.17
CA VAL A 33 3.39 -5.75 -5.12
C VAL A 33 3.34 -4.23 -5.17
N VAL A 34 2.12 -3.68 -5.16
CA VAL A 34 1.91 -2.23 -5.05
C VAL A 34 1.22 -1.95 -3.73
N VAL A 35 1.89 -1.20 -2.86
CA VAL A 35 1.35 -0.78 -1.57
C VAL A 35 0.87 0.66 -1.69
N HIS A 36 -0.43 0.86 -1.46
CA HIS A 36 -1.04 2.19 -1.42
C HIS A 36 -1.19 2.61 0.04
N ALA A 37 -0.28 3.45 0.53
CA ALA A 37 -0.37 4.01 1.87
C ALA A 37 -1.35 5.18 1.87
N PHE A 38 -2.33 5.14 2.76
CA PHE A 38 -3.43 6.11 2.76
C PHE A 38 -3.95 6.38 4.17
N GLN A 39 -4.75 7.44 4.28
CA GLN A 39 -5.59 7.70 5.44
C GLN A 39 -7.01 8.00 4.96
N MET A 40 -8.02 7.55 5.72
CA MET A 40 -9.43 7.76 5.36
C MET A 40 -9.79 9.24 5.19
N LEU A 41 -9.19 10.12 5.99
CA LEU A 41 -9.48 11.55 5.97
C LEU A 41 -8.54 12.36 5.09
N CYS A 42 -7.71 11.69 4.30
CA CYS A 42 -6.81 12.34 3.36
C CYS A 42 -7.51 12.55 2.02
N PRO A 43 -7.78 13.82 1.59
CA PRO A 43 -8.51 14.07 0.35
C PRO A 43 -7.85 13.47 -0.88
N GLY A 44 -6.52 13.59 -1.01
CA GLY A 44 -5.79 13.01 -2.15
C GLY A 44 -5.88 11.48 -2.16
N CYS A 45 -5.95 10.86 -0.99
CA CYS A 45 -6.12 9.41 -0.88
C CYS A 45 -7.50 9.00 -1.38
N VAL A 46 -8.54 9.65 -0.91
CA VAL A 46 -9.94 9.31 -1.26
C VAL A 46 -10.21 9.61 -2.73
N GLN A 47 -9.69 10.72 -3.26
CA GLN A 47 -9.96 11.15 -4.63
C GLN A 47 -9.12 10.44 -5.68
N HIS A 48 -7.91 10.00 -5.36
CA HIS A 48 -6.97 9.46 -6.36
C HIS A 48 -6.42 8.08 -6.03
N SER A 49 -5.80 7.93 -4.86
CA SER A 49 -5.08 6.71 -4.51
C SER A 49 -6.00 5.49 -4.35
N ILE A 50 -7.10 5.64 -3.63
CA ILE A 50 -8.04 4.54 -3.39
C ILE A 50 -8.76 4.13 -4.67
N PRO A 51 -9.29 5.05 -5.50
CA PRO A 51 -9.84 4.66 -6.80
C PRO A 51 -8.84 3.97 -7.71
N GLN A 52 -7.57 4.40 -7.70
CA GLN A 52 -6.51 3.76 -8.47
C GLN A 52 -6.27 2.33 -7.96
N ALA A 53 -6.16 2.15 -6.64
CA ALA A 53 -5.95 0.83 -6.05
C ALA A 53 -7.10 -0.13 -6.36
N ARG A 54 -8.34 0.37 -6.30
CA ARG A 54 -9.53 -0.42 -6.62
C ARG A 54 -9.49 -0.90 -8.07
N LYS A 55 -9.23 0.01 -9.00
CA LYS A 55 -9.15 -0.33 -10.42
C LYS A 55 -8.01 -1.30 -10.68
N MET A 56 -6.86 -1.07 -10.08
CA MET A 56 -5.69 -1.94 -10.20
C MET A 56 -6.01 -3.36 -9.70
N HIS A 57 -6.66 -3.46 -8.56
CA HIS A 57 -7.05 -4.76 -8.00
C HIS A 57 -7.97 -5.54 -8.95
N GLU A 58 -8.90 -4.86 -9.60
CA GLU A 58 -9.82 -5.51 -10.56
C GLU A 58 -9.09 -6.00 -11.81
N ILE A 59 -8.27 -5.16 -12.42
CA ILE A 59 -7.58 -5.53 -13.66
C ILE A 59 -6.44 -6.52 -13.42
N ALA A 60 -5.94 -6.61 -12.19
CA ALA A 60 -4.82 -7.50 -11.84
C ALA A 60 -5.25 -8.95 -11.57
N LYS A 61 -6.55 -9.23 -11.53
CA LYS A 61 -7.04 -10.58 -11.25
C LYS A 61 -6.49 -11.59 -12.25
N GLY A 62 -5.93 -12.68 -11.72
CA GLY A 62 -5.31 -13.71 -12.55
C GLY A 62 -3.88 -13.39 -13.01
N SER A 63 -3.31 -12.26 -12.58
CA SER A 63 -1.93 -11.90 -12.87
C SER A 63 -1.05 -12.02 -11.63
N ASP A 64 0.24 -11.78 -11.80
CA ASP A 64 1.20 -11.74 -10.69
C ASP A 64 1.29 -10.37 -10.01
N LEU A 65 0.35 -9.49 -10.28
CA LEU A 65 0.28 -8.18 -9.63
C LEU A 65 -0.63 -8.23 -8.41
N VAL A 66 -0.11 -7.82 -7.25
CA VAL A 66 -0.85 -7.77 -5.99
C VAL A 66 -0.99 -6.33 -5.54
N THR A 67 -2.21 -5.92 -5.26
CA THR A 67 -2.53 -4.58 -4.75
C THR A 67 -2.84 -4.67 -3.27
N LEU A 68 -2.14 -3.89 -2.46
CA LEU A 68 -2.35 -3.79 -1.01
C LEU A 68 -2.63 -2.34 -0.63
N GLY A 69 -3.55 -2.15 0.31
CA GLY A 69 -3.69 -0.88 1.01
C GLY A 69 -2.98 -0.95 2.35
N LEU A 70 -2.40 0.15 2.78
CA LEU A 70 -1.82 0.30 4.11
C LEU A 70 -2.41 1.55 4.73
N HIS A 71 -3.25 1.37 5.75
CA HIS A 71 -3.84 2.49 6.47
C HIS A 71 -2.83 2.96 7.52
N THR A 72 -2.04 3.96 7.15
CA THR A 72 -0.96 4.48 7.98
C THR A 72 -1.41 5.81 8.61
N VAL A 73 -1.83 5.72 9.86
CA VAL A 73 -2.44 6.86 10.57
C VAL A 73 -1.37 7.60 11.36
N PHE A 74 -1.08 8.83 10.95
CA PHE A 74 -0.11 9.68 11.62
C PHE A 74 -0.71 10.97 12.19
N GLU A 75 -2.00 11.20 11.94
CA GLU A 75 -2.76 12.35 12.47
C GLU A 75 -4.22 11.94 12.67
N HIS A 76 -4.98 12.72 13.44
CA HIS A 76 -6.40 12.42 13.72
C HIS A 76 -6.63 10.97 14.16
N HIS A 77 -5.77 10.46 15.01
CA HIS A 77 -5.78 9.05 15.41
C HIS A 77 -7.13 8.60 15.97
N ALA A 78 -7.78 9.43 16.77
CA ALA A 78 -9.07 9.09 17.38
C ALA A 78 -10.19 8.93 16.36
N ALA A 79 -10.09 9.59 15.20
CA ALA A 79 -11.11 9.53 14.15
C ALA A 79 -10.84 8.40 13.15
N MET A 80 -9.63 7.86 13.10
CA MET A 80 -9.24 6.86 12.12
C MET A 80 -8.79 5.56 12.80
N THR A 81 -9.70 4.98 13.57
CA THR A 81 -9.46 3.71 14.28
C THR A 81 -9.69 2.52 13.33
N PRO A 82 -9.23 1.31 13.72
CA PRO A 82 -9.56 0.11 12.94
C PRO A 82 -11.06 -0.11 12.75
N VAL A 83 -11.88 0.25 13.74
CA VAL A 83 -13.35 0.17 13.63
C VAL A 83 -13.86 1.11 12.55
N SER A 84 -13.35 2.34 12.52
CA SER A 84 -13.72 3.31 11.48
C SER A 84 -13.27 2.83 10.10
N LEU A 85 -12.09 2.25 10.01
CA LEU A 85 -11.57 1.72 8.75
C LEU A 85 -12.44 0.58 8.22
N GLU A 86 -12.86 -0.34 9.09
CA GLU A 86 -13.73 -1.44 8.70
C GLU A 86 -15.03 -0.92 8.08
N ALA A 87 -15.65 0.07 8.72
CA ALA A 87 -16.86 0.71 8.19
C ALA A 87 -16.59 1.40 6.85
N PHE A 88 -15.48 2.11 6.75
CA PHE A 88 -15.07 2.77 5.50
C PHE A 88 -14.92 1.79 4.35
N LEU A 89 -14.20 0.69 4.57
CA LEU A 89 -14.00 -0.33 3.54
C LEU A 89 -15.32 -0.96 3.11
N HIS A 90 -16.23 -1.18 4.05
CA HIS A 90 -17.55 -1.74 3.77
C HIS A 90 -18.41 -0.76 2.95
N GLU A 91 -18.52 0.48 3.38
CA GLU A 91 -19.35 1.47 2.71
C GLU A 91 -18.88 1.79 1.29
N TYR A 92 -17.58 1.86 1.09
CA TYR A 92 -17.01 2.12 -0.24
C TYR A 92 -16.78 0.85 -1.04
N ARG A 93 -17.14 -0.32 -0.49
CA ARG A 93 -17.04 -1.63 -1.16
C ARG A 93 -15.65 -1.92 -1.69
N LEU A 94 -14.66 -1.64 -0.87
CA LEU A 94 -13.27 -1.91 -1.21
C LEU A 94 -12.94 -3.34 -0.83
N THR A 95 -12.43 -4.11 -1.79
CA THR A 95 -12.20 -5.55 -1.61
C THR A 95 -10.73 -5.96 -1.63
N PHE A 96 -9.83 -5.04 -2.00
CA PHE A 96 -8.41 -5.35 -1.93
C PHE A 96 -7.94 -5.48 -0.47
N PRO A 97 -6.90 -6.27 -0.20
CA PRO A 97 -6.39 -6.41 1.17
C PRO A 97 -5.88 -5.08 1.72
N VAL A 98 -6.27 -4.76 2.94
CA VAL A 98 -5.85 -3.53 3.61
C VAL A 98 -5.30 -3.88 4.99
N GLY A 99 -4.07 -3.47 5.26
CA GLY A 99 -3.44 -3.61 6.55
C GLY A 99 -3.51 -2.32 7.36
N VAL A 100 -3.66 -2.46 8.66
CA VAL A 100 -3.56 -1.35 9.61
C VAL A 100 -2.10 -1.26 10.04
N ASP A 101 -1.43 -0.16 9.68
CA ASP A 101 -0.03 0.04 10.06
C ASP A 101 0.12 0.03 11.58
N GLN A 102 1.09 -0.70 12.09
CA GLN A 102 1.32 -0.86 13.52
C GLN A 102 1.64 0.51 14.14
N PRO A 103 0.88 0.93 15.17
CA PRO A 103 1.14 2.22 15.81
C PRO A 103 2.56 2.34 16.35
N GLY A 104 3.11 3.56 16.26
CA GLY A 104 4.41 3.86 16.84
C GLY A 104 4.33 3.88 18.38
N GLU A 105 5.45 3.60 19.02
CA GLU A 105 5.56 3.62 20.47
C GLU A 105 6.06 5.01 20.91
N GLY A 106 5.19 5.75 21.60
CA GLY A 106 5.55 7.06 22.13
C GLY A 106 5.62 8.18 21.10
N HIS A 107 5.21 7.94 19.85
CA HIS A 107 5.16 8.99 18.82
C HIS A 107 4.06 8.68 17.79
N PRO A 108 3.59 9.68 17.03
CA PRO A 108 2.43 9.52 16.15
C PRO A 108 2.68 8.72 14.87
N ILE A 109 3.93 8.53 14.47
CA ILE A 109 4.28 7.88 13.19
C ILE A 109 4.22 6.37 13.33
N PRO A 110 3.40 5.67 12.49
CA PRO A 110 3.33 4.21 12.54
C PRO A 110 4.63 3.55 12.07
N LYS A 111 4.78 2.28 12.41
CA LYS A 111 6.04 1.56 12.23
C LYS A 111 6.44 1.35 10.78
N THR A 112 5.50 0.96 9.90
CA THR A 112 5.83 0.77 8.48
C THR A 112 6.12 2.10 7.81
N MET A 113 5.34 3.13 8.12
CA MET A 113 5.59 4.47 7.61
C MET A 113 7.01 4.93 7.95
N ALA A 114 7.43 4.74 9.20
CA ALA A 114 8.77 5.10 9.67
C ALA A 114 9.85 4.29 8.96
N ALA A 115 9.65 2.98 8.83
CA ALA A 115 10.63 2.08 8.21
C ALA A 115 10.88 2.43 6.73
N TYR A 116 9.86 2.89 6.02
CA TYR A 116 9.98 3.29 4.62
C TYR A 116 10.37 4.76 4.44
N GLY A 117 10.40 5.53 5.51
CA GLY A 117 10.67 6.96 5.42
C GLY A 117 9.60 7.70 4.63
N MET A 118 8.33 7.30 4.73
CA MET A 118 7.25 7.97 4.03
C MET A 118 7.03 9.38 4.59
N ARG A 119 6.78 10.33 3.68
CA ARG A 119 6.62 11.75 4.03
C ARG A 119 5.18 12.12 4.35
N GLY A 120 4.23 11.27 4.01
CA GLY A 120 2.81 11.50 4.18
C GLY A 120 2.01 10.59 3.27
N THR A 121 0.73 10.91 3.08
CA THR A 121 -0.18 10.15 2.22
C THR A 121 -0.82 11.05 1.17
N PRO A 122 -1.18 10.53 -0.02
CA PRO A 122 -0.94 9.16 -0.43
C PRO A 122 0.54 8.91 -0.75
N THR A 123 1.00 7.69 -0.50
CA THR A 123 2.32 7.23 -0.95
C THR A 123 2.13 5.89 -1.64
N THR A 124 2.75 5.72 -2.81
CA THR A 124 2.70 4.48 -3.57
C THR A 124 4.08 3.84 -3.57
N ILE A 125 4.17 2.62 -3.09
CA ILE A 125 5.42 1.84 -3.09
C ILE A 125 5.22 0.67 -4.06
N VAL A 126 6.09 0.57 -5.06
CA VAL A 126 6.12 -0.56 -5.99
C VAL A 126 7.28 -1.46 -5.60
N ILE A 127 6.99 -2.72 -5.38
CA ILE A 127 7.96 -3.74 -4.96
C ILE A 127 8.05 -4.79 -6.05
N ASP A 128 9.25 -5.05 -6.52
CA ASP A 128 9.47 -6.00 -7.61
C ASP A 128 9.38 -7.46 -7.14
N ARG A 129 9.53 -8.40 -8.09
CA ARG A 129 9.41 -9.84 -7.80
C ARG A 129 10.44 -10.34 -6.78
N GLU A 130 11.54 -9.62 -6.62
CA GLU A 130 12.61 -9.97 -5.67
C GLU A 130 12.42 -9.31 -4.30
N GLY A 131 11.34 -8.56 -4.11
CA GLY A 131 11.06 -7.88 -2.85
C GLY A 131 11.82 -6.57 -2.67
N ARG A 132 12.27 -5.96 -3.76
CA ARG A 132 13.02 -4.71 -3.72
C ARG A 132 12.13 -3.54 -4.11
N ILE A 133 12.41 -2.38 -3.56
CA ILE A 133 11.65 -1.17 -3.87
C ILE A 133 12.02 -0.70 -5.27
N ALA A 134 11.07 -0.81 -6.21
CA ALA A 134 11.24 -0.33 -7.58
C ALA A 134 10.80 1.12 -7.73
N GLN A 135 9.85 1.58 -6.93
CA GLN A 135 9.38 2.96 -6.96
C GLN A 135 8.83 3.35 -5.58
N HIS A 136 9.11 4.56 -5.17
CA HIS A 136 8.58 5.17 -3.94
C HIS A 136 8.11 6.57 -4.35
N ALA A 137 6.80 6.75 -4.48
CA ALA A 137 6.22 8.01 -4.95
C ALA A 137 5.30 8.61 -3.90
N PHE A 138 5.61 9.84 -3.49
CA PHE A 138 4.74 10.61 -2.61
C PHE A 138 3.78 11.45 -3.45
N GLY A 139 2.50 11.41 -3.11
CA GLY A 139 1.47 12.16 -3.82
C GLY A 139 0.78 11.32 -4.88
N GLN A 140 0.01 11.97 -5.73
CA GLN A 140 -0.74 11.32 -6.79
C GLN A 140 0.19 10.80 -7.88
N THR A 141 -0.05 9.58 -8.35
CA THR A 141 0.66 8.99 -9.47
C THR A 141 -0.25 8.92 -10.69
N ASP A 142 0.32 9.12 -11.88
CA ASP A 142 -0.44 9.01 -13.13
C ASP A 142 -0.75 7.55 -13.44
N ASP A 143 -2.01 7.24 -13.72
CA ASP A 143 -2.47 5.88 -13.99
C ASP A 143 -1.73 5.23 -15.17
N LEU A 144 -1.56 5.98 -16.27
CA LEU A 144 -0.91 5.44 -17.48
C LEU A 144 0.57 5.16 -17.24
N ALA A 145 1.27 6.10 -16.61
CA ALA A 145 2.69 5.95 -16.31
C ALA A 145 2.93 4.78 -15.36
N LEU A 146 2.12 4.68 -14.31
CA LEU A 146 2.22 3.59 -13.34
C LEU A 146 1.90 2.25 -14.01
N GLY A 147 0.84 2.20 -14.81
CA GLY A 147 0.46 0.98 -15.52
C GLY A 147 1.55 0.48 -16.46
N LEU A 148 2.17 1.38 -17.21
CA LEU A 148 3.28 1.02 -18.10
C LEU A 148 4.46 0.47 -17.32
N PHE A 149 4.82 1.11 -16.22
CA PHE A 149 5.92 0.67 -15.35
C PHE A 149 5.65 -0.72 -14.77
N LEU A 150 4.44 -0.95 -14.26
CA LEU A 150 4.05 -2.25 -13.71
C LEU A 150 4.08 -3.34 -14.79
N GLY A 151 3.63 -3.02 -16.00
CA GLY A 151 3.70 -3.95 -17.12
C GLY A 151 5.12 -4.37 -17.45
N GLN A 152 6.07 -3.44 -17.36
CA GLN A 152 7.49 -3.74 -17.57
C GLN A 152 8.03 -4.68 -16.48
N LEU A 153 7.67 -4.44 -15.22
CA LEU A 153 8.10 -5.29 -14.11
C LEU A 153 7.52 -6.70 -14.22
N LEU A 154 6.28 -6.81 -14.66
CA LEU A 154 5.62 -8.11 -14.80
C LEU A 154 6.23 -8.99 -15.87
N ARG A 155 6.86 -8.39 -16.88
CA ARG A 155 7.53 -9.11 -17.97
C ARG A 155 8.95 -9.56 -17.64
N SER A 156 9.53 -9.03 -16.59
CA SER A 156 10.91 -9.36 -16.22
C SER A 156 11.02 -10.63 -15.36
#